data_3a26cbcc306c22a4199da2fb39b193c3
#
_entry.id   3a26cbcc306c22a4199da2fb39b193c3
#
_cell.length_a   1.000
_cell.length_b   1.000
_cell.length_c   1.000
_cell.angle_alpha   90.00
_cell.angle_beta   90.00
_cell.angle_gamma   90.00
#
_symmetry.space_group_name_H-M   'P 1'
#
loop_
_entity.id
_entity.type
_entity.pdbx_description
1 polymer ?
#
loop_
_entity_poly.entity_id
_entity_poly.type
_entity_poly.pdbx_seq_one_letter_code
_entity_poly.pdbx_strand_id
1 'polypeptide(L)'
;MTTATTPREIIIRNLEFSNPERIGMAFDHGRINDFCSAGIGPSETWEQKRWVEGNVEYYDDEWGNIWQRIVSMGRGGEIYEPALQDWATLDSYELPDMANPRRFEHARQVFAADKLNPQGGERYHVANLPGFPFAICRYLRNMEVYFLDLIAEREHIGELHDRVTSLLERMIEQFAAAGADGIFFCEDWGVQDRLLIRPAMWREIFKPLFQRLCDTAHQCGLHVLMHSCGYNWAILDDLAETGVDCFQFDQTLIYGLERLGEKLQALQVCLYSPVDIQQVLPTGDRALIESYARKMIDLFGSNGGGLIAKNYGDLHGIGVEAEWDQWAYDVFVAHGRRGG
;
A
#
# COMPACT_ATOMS: atom_id res chain seq x y z
N MET A 1 2.05 15.44 -34.56
CA MET A 1 1.64 14.11 -34.10
C MET A 1 1.65 14.20 -32.59
N THR A 2 0.49 14.19 -31.94
CA THR A 2 0.41 14.07 -30.47
C THR A 2 0.95 12.69 -30.13
N THR A 3 2.03 12.63 -29.40
CA THR A 3 2.52 11.36 -28.83
C THR A 3 1.42 10.78 -27.97
N ALA A 4 1.11 9.48 -28.13
CA ALA A 4 0.12 8.81 -27.30
C ALA A 4 0.56 8.91 -25.82
N THR A 5 -0.37 9.21 -24.93
CA THR A 5 -0.13 9.29 -23.47
C THR A 5 0.36 7.94 -22.96
N THR A 6 1.46 7.92 -22.25
CA THR A 6 2.03 6.68 -21.68
C THR A 6 1.22 6.18 -20.48
N PRO A 7 1.27 4.88 -20.13
CA PRO A 7 0.70 4.36 -18.89
C PRO A 7 1.19 5.14 -17.63
N ARG A 8 2.47 5.53 -17.61
CA ARG A 8 3.05 6.38 -16.56
C ARG A 8 2.32 7.71 -16.42
N GLU A 9 2.14 8.42 -17.53
CA GLU A 9 1.44 9.72 -17.53
C GLU A 9 -0.03 9.57 -17.10
N ILE A 10 -0.69 8.47 -17.44
CA ILE A 10 -2.07 8.20 -17.01
C ILE A 10 -2.15 8.11 -15.48
N ILE A 11 -1.22 7.39 -14.84
CA ILE A 11 -1.20 7.29 -13.38
C ILE A 11 -0.89 8.65 -12.75
N ILE A 12 0.15 9.34 -13.20
CA ILE A 12 0.50 10.67 -12.70
C ILE A 12 -0.70 11.62 -12.78
N ARG A 13 -1.37 11.69 -13.93
CA ARG A 13 -2.54 12.57 -14.10
C ARG A 13 -3.73 12.17 -13.24
N ASN A 14 -3.91 10.89 -12.91
CA ASN A 14 -4.95 10.47 -11.96
C ASN A 14 -4.59 10.88 -10.53
N LEU A 15 -3.32 10.73 -10.12
CA LEU A 15 -2.83 11.15 -8.80
C LEU A 15 -2.92 12.67 -8.62
N GLU A 16 -2.59 13.44 -9.65
CA GLU A 16 -2.54 14.90 -9.64
C GLU A 16 -3.84 15.57 -10.09
N PHE A 17 -4.91 14.83 -10.38
CA PHE A 17 -6.19 15.37 -10.90
C PHE A 17 -6.02 16.28 -12.13
N SER A 18 -5.07 15.94 -13.01
CA SER A 18 -4.68 16.73 -14.18
C SER A 18 -5.26 16.22 -15.50
N ASN A 19 -6.52 15.82 -15.48
CA ASN A 19 -7.32 15.41 -16.63
C ASN A 19 -6.72 14.24 -17.43
N PRO A 20 -6.60 13.03 -16.86
CA PRO A 20 -6.16 11.84 -17.59
C PRO A 20 -7.16 11.47 -18.69
N GLU A 21 -6.69 10.84 -19.76
CA GLU A 21 -7.54 10.32 -20.84
C GLU A 21 -8.43 9.15 -20.40
N ARG A 22 -8.03 8.47 -19.34
CA ARG A 22 -8.76 7.38 -18.71
C ARG A 22 -8.36 7.24 -17.24
N ILE A 23 -9.12 6.44 -16.50
CA ILE A 23 -8.73 5.99 -15.18
C ILE A 23 -7.44 5.18 -15.25
N GLY A 24 -6.66 5.14 -14.16
CA GLY A 24 -5.53 4.23 -14.00
C GLY A 24 -6.01 2.78 -13.89
N MET A 25 -5.18 1.83 -14.30
CA MET A 25 -5.49 0.39 -14.28
C MET A 25 -4.31 -0.39 -13.70
N ALA A 26 -4.59 -1.32 -12.78
CA ALA A 26 -3.59 -2.20 -12.18
C ALA A 26 -4.16 -3.63 -12.06
N PHE A 27 -4.22 -4.32 -13.17
CA PHE A 27 -4.78 -5.67 -13.27
C PHE A 27 -3.72 -6.68 -13.70
N ASP A 28 -3.78 -7.87 -13.10
CA ASP A 28 -2.89 -8.99 -13.38
C ASP A 28 -3.32 -9.85 -14.57
N HIS A 29 -2.57 -10.89 -14.87
CA HIS A 29 -2.90 -11.95 -15.84
C HIS A 29 -3.11 -11.47 -17.28
N GLY A 30 -2.23 -10.59 -17.78
CA GLY A 30 -2.26 -10.12 -19.17
C GLY A 30 -3.31 -9.04 -19.45
N ARG A 31 -4.00 -8.54 -18.43
CA ARG A 31 -4.87 -7.38 -18.47
C ARG A 31 -4.07 -6.07 -18.40
N ILE A 32 -4.74 -4.93 -18.53
CA ILE A 32 -4.07 -3.62 -18.48
C ILE A 32 -3.46 -3.41 -17.09
N ASN A 33 -2.16 -3.14 -17.06
CA ASN A 33 -1.43 -2.78 -15.85
C ASN A 33 -0.49 -1.60 -16.14
N ASP A 34 -0.82 -0.44 -15.58
CA ASP A 34 -0.06 0.79 -15.75
C ASP A 34 1.13 0.91 -14.79
N PHE A 35 1.33 -0.09 -13.91
CA PHE A 35 2.40 -0.09 -12.93
C PHE A 35 3.53 -1.06 -13.26
N CYS A 36 4.74 -0.63 -12.96
CA CYS A 36 5.92 -1.47 -12.85
C CYS A 36 6.43 -1.40 -11.41
N SER A 37 6.33 -2.51 -10.67
CA SER A 37 6.65 -2.55 -9.24
C SER A 37 8.02 -3.16 -8.98
N ALA A 38 8.76 -2.60 -8.02
CA ALA A 38 9.96 -3.22 -7.48
C ALA A 38 10.08 -2.97 -5.96
N GLY A 39 10.71 -3.91 -5.28
CA GLY A 39 11.13 -3.77 -3.88
C GLY A 39 12.65 -3.76 -3.76
N ILE A 40 13.14 -3.80 -2.54
CA ILE A 40 14.57 -4.01 -2.27
C ILE A 40 15.00 -5.42 -2.69
N GLY A 41 16.24 -5.55 -3.14
CA GLY A 41 16.86 -6.85 -3.41
C GLY A 41 17.14 -7.64 -2.13
N PRO A 42 17.58 -8.90 -2.26
CA PRO A 42 17.92 -9.76 -1.12
C PRO A 42 19.05 -9.15 -0.28
N SER A 43 19.09 -9.54 0.99
CA SER A 43 20.22 -9.25 1.87
C SER A 43 21.45 -10.08 1.45
N GLU A 44 22.65 -9.50 1.60
CA GLU A 44 23.92 -10.24 1.42
C GLU A 44 24.32 -11.00 2.70
N THR A 45 23.73 -10.64 3.85
CA THR A 45 24.13 -11.13 5.18
C THR A 45 23.06 -11.93 5.90
N TRP A 46 21.85 -11.96 5.37
CA TRP A 46 20.73 -12.71 5.96
C TRP A 46 20.02 -13.55 4.90
N GLU A 47 19.70 -14.79 5.28
CA GLU A 47 18.90 -15.73 4.49
C GLU A 47 17.77 -16.27 5.36
N GLN A 48 16.55 -16.27 4.80
CA GLN A 48 15.35 -16.70 5.52
C GLN A 48 15.44 -18.19 5.90
N LYS A 49 15.23 -18.46 7.19
CA LYS A 49 15.05 -19.83 7.70
C LYS A 49 13.58 -20.17 7.76
N ARG A 50 13.23 -21.38 7.38
CA ARG A 50 11.88 -21.92 7.47
C ARG A 50 11.92 -23.34 8.00
N TRP A 51 10.95 -23.68 8.88
CA TRP A 51 10.78 -25.06 9.37
C TRP A 51 9.30 -25.30 9.68
N VAL A 52 8.92 -26.60 9.79
CA VAL A 52 7.54 -27.01 10.04
C VAL A 52 7.53 -27.95 11.26
N GLU A 53 6.64 -27.68 12.20
CA GLU A 53 6.35 -28.50 13.36
C GLU A 53 4.86 -28.85 13.37
N GLY A 54 4.54 -30.13 13.11
CA GLY A 54 3.14 -30.55 12.97
C GLY A 54 2.45 -29.89 11.75
N ASN A 55 1.46 -29.06 12.01
CA ASN A 55 0.73 -28.29 10.99
C ASN A 55 1.07 -26.80 10.99
N VAL A 56 2.08 -26.39 11.74
CA VAL A 56 2.54 -25.00 11.85
C VAL A 56 3.86 -24.83 11.13
N GLU A 57 3.93 -23.87 10.25
CA GLU A 57 5.17 -23.40 9.63
C GLU A 57 5.67 -22.18 10.39
N TYR A 58 6.98 -22.19 10.68
CA TYR A 58 7.71 -21.06 11.25
C TYR A 58 8.70 -20.51 10.23
N TYR A 59 8.94 -19.20 10.27
CA TYR A 59 9.98 -18.56 9.48
C TYR A 59 10.45 -17.28 10.15
N ASP A 60 11.74 -16.97 9.98
CA ASP A 60 12.27 -15.69 10.42
C ASP A 60 12.11 -14.60 9.34
N ASP A 61 12.19 -13.35 9.77
CA ASP A 61 12.32 -12.20 8.89
C ASP A 61 13.65 -11.46 9.15
N GLU A 62 13.98 -10.54 8.26
CA GLU A 62 15.23 -9.79 8.36
C GLU A 62 15.26 -8.81 9.55
N TRP A 63 14.10 -8.52 10.16
CA TRP A 63 13.98 -7.73 11.37
C TRP A 63 14.31 -8.53 12.64
N GLY A 64 14.49 -9.84 12.52
CA GLY A 64 14.76 -10.76 13.62
C GLY A 64 13.52 -11.32 14.29
N ASN A 65 12.33 -11.11 13.74
CA ASN A 65 11.12 -11.74 14.24
C ASN A 65 11.03 -13.19 13.76
N ILE A 66 10.40 -14.05 14.55
CA ILE A 66 9.94 -15.36 14.12
C ILE A 66 8.43 -15.31 13.93
N TRP A 67 7.98 -15.69 12.76
CA TRP A 67 6.59 -15.79 12.36
C TRP A 67 6.09 -17.21 12.44
N GLN A 68 4.79 -17.40 12.68
CA GLN A 68 4.12 -18.68 12.56
C GLN A 68 2.88 -18.57 11.67
N ARG A 69 2.56 -19.66 10.97
CA ARG A 69 1.30 -19.79 10.26
C ARG A 69 0.83 -21.25 10.21
N ILE A 70 -0.47 -21.47 10.17
CA ILE A 70 -1.04 -22.79 9.95
C ILE A 70 -0.95 -23.10 8.44
N VAL A 71 -0.27 -24.18 8.06
CA VAL A 71 0.01 -24.54 6.66
C VAL A 71 -1.25 -24.62 5.80
N SER A 72 -2.38 -25.05 6.37
CA SER A 72 -3.66 -25.21 5.66
C SER A 72 -4.56 -23.98 5.66
N MET A 73 -4.21 -22.90 6.38
CA MET A 73 -5.09 -21.74 6.61
C MET A 73 -4.61 -20.46 5.94
N GLY A 74 -4.22 -20.51 4.68
CA GLY A 74 -3.99 -19.31 3.91
C GLY A 74 -2.58 -18.71 4.01
N ARG A 75 -2.44 -17.43 3.58
CA ARG A 75 -1.14 -16.77 3.35
C ARG A 75 -0.66 -15.93 4.53
N GLY A 76 -1.54 -15.59 5.47
CA GLY A 76 -1.21 -14.78 6.64
C GLY A 76 -0.40 -15.55 7.66
N GLY A 77 0.42 -14.85 8.41
CA GLY A 77 1.12 -15.34 9.59
C GLY A 77 0.97 -14.32 10.72
N GLU A 78 1.32 -14.73 11.92
CA GLU A 78 1.40 -13.87 13.10
C GLU A 78 2.79 -13.97 13.72
N ILE A 79 3.16 -12.97 14.50
CA ILE A 79 4.43 -12.98 15.23
C ILE A 79 4.38 -14.04 16.32
N TYR A 80 5.27 -15.02 16.24
CA TYR A 80 5.51 -16.03 17.26
C TYR A 80 6.50 -15.52 18.31
N GLU A 81 7.68 -15.05 17.86
CA GLU A 81 8.67 -14.41 18.73
C GLU A 81 9.05 -13.04 18.12
N PRO A 82 8.76 -11.93 18.82
CA PRO A 82 9.17 -10.61 18.37
C PRO A 82 10.67 -10.41 18.64
N ALA A 83 11.34 -9.63 17.80
CA ALA A 83 12.76 -9.32 17.93
C ALA A 83 13.09 -8.53 19.19
N LEU A 84 12.20 -7.63 19.60
CA LEU A 84 12.34 -6.79 20.80
C LEU A 84 11.37 -7.26 21.90
N GLN A 85 11.76 -8.30 22.67
CA GLN A 85 10.96 -8.80 23.78
C GLN A 85 11.12 -7.93 25.04
N ASP A 86 12.30 -7.34 25.25
CA ASP A 86 12.63 -6.49 26.39
C ASP A 86 13.26 -5.18 25.90
N TRP A 87 12.80 -4.06 26.47
CA TRP A 87 13.34 -2.75 26.17
C TRP A 87 14.82 -2.58 26.55
N ALA A 88 15.32 -3.34 27.53
CA ALA A 88 16.73 -3.37 27.88
C ALA A 88 17.65 -3.78 26.72
N THR A 89 17.09 -4.41 25.66
CA THR A 89 17.84 -4.80 24.47
C THR A 89 17.78 -3.77 23.34
N LEU A 90 17.01 -2.70 23.48
CA LEU A 90 16.82 -1.70 22.42
C LEU A 90 18.13 -1.08 21.94
N ASP A 91 19.02 -0.69 22.86
CA ASP A 91 20.31 -0.10 22.53
C ASP A 91 21.22 -1.01 21.70
N SER A 92 21.12 -2.33 21.93
CA SER A 92 21.91 -3.35 21.23
C SER A 92 21.22 -3.92 20.00
N TYR A 93 19.93 -3.60 19.80
CA TYR A 93 19.19 -4.06 18.62
C TYR A 93 19.62 -3.29 17.37
N GLU A 94 20.15 -4.01 16.40
CA GLU A 94 20.54 -3.46 15.11
C GLU A 94 19.41 -3.62 14.11
N LEU A 95 18.99 -2.51 13.49
CA LEU A 95 18.04 -2.57 12.38
C LEU A 95 18.68 -3.26 11.16
N PRO A 96 17.91 -3.98 10.35
CA PRO A 96 18.42 -4.61 9.14
C PRO A 96 18.97 -3.56 8.16
N ASP A 97 20.01 -3.94 7.41
CA ASP A 97 20.69 -3.07 6.43
C ASP A 97 19.84 -2.91 5.14
N MET A 98 18.58 -2.46 5.30
CA MET A 98 17.63 -2.31 4.20
C MET A 98 17.92 -1.09 3.32
N ALA A 99 18.66 -0.10 3.82
CA ALA A 99 19.03 1.09 3.06
C ALA A 99 20.37 0.96 2.31
N ASN A 100 20.97 -0.22 2.29
CA ASN A 100 22.20 -0.47 1.55
C ASN A 100 21.98 -0.23 0.05
N PRO A 101 22.76 0.67 -0.60
CA PRO A 101 22.57 1.02 -2.02
C PRO A 101 22.60 -0.17 -2.99
N ARG A 102 23.32 -1.25 -2.67
CA ARG A 102 23.37 -2.46 -3.50
C ARG A 102 22.01 -3.17 -3.61
N ARG A 103 21.19 -3.08 -2.59
CA ARG A 103 19.85 -3.70 -2.56
C ARG A 103 18.86 -3.02 -3.51
N PHE A 104 19.14 -1.81 -3.96
CA PHE A 104 18.32 -1.05 -4.92
C PHE A 104 18.73 -1.27 -6.38
N GLU A 105 19.81 -2.04 -6.64
CA GLU A 105 20.23 -2.37 -7.99
C GLU A 105 19.17 -3.16 -8.76
N HIS A 106 18.47 -4.08 -8.09
CA HIS A 106 17.34 -4.80 -8.68
C HIS A 106 16.23 -3.84 -9.13
N ALA A 107 15.79 -2.92 -8.28
CA ALA A 107 14.76 -1.95 -8.63
C ALA A 107 15.22 -1.07 -9.81
N ARG A 108 16.48 -0.60 -9.80
CA ARG A 108 17.05 0.17 -10.91
C ARG A 108 17.00 -0.58 -12.23
N GLN A 109 17.35 -1.87 -12.23
CA GLN A 109 17.33 -2.72 -13.44
C GLN A 109 15.87 -2.95 -13.93
N VAL A 110 14.93 -3.21 -13.03
CA VAL A 110 13.51 -3.39 -13.36
C VAL A 110 12.93 -2.12 -14.01
N PHE A 111 13.16 -0.97 -13.41
CA PHE A 111 12.65 0.31 -13.92
C PHE A 111 13.33 0.71 -15.23
N ALA A 112 14.65 0.50 -15.35
CA ALA A 112 15.36 0.76 -16.59
C ALA A 112 14.89 -0.14 -17.74
N ALA A 113 14.58 -1.41 -17.47
CA ALA A 113 14.06 -2.34 -18.46
C ALA A 113 12.66 -1.93 -18.94
N ASP A 114 11.80 -1.45 -18.02
CA ASP A 114 10.45 -1.00 -18.35
C ASP A 114 10.46 0.22 -19.28
N LYS A 115 11.37 1.19 -19.10
CA LYS A 115 11.55 2.34 -19.99
C LYS A 115 11.86 1.97 -21.44
N LEU A 116 12.47 0.82 -21.64
CA LEU A 116 12.85 0.30 -22.94
C LEU A 116 11.78 -0.61 -23.56
N ASN A 117 10.62 -0.79 -22.91
CA ASN A 117 9.56 -1.68 -23.38
C ASN A 117 8.88 -1.11 -24.65
N PRO A 118 9.08 -1.73 -25.83
CA PRO A 118 8.57 -1.21 -27.11
C PRO A 118 7.06 -1.43 -27.30
N GLN A 119 6.42 -2.26 -26.46
CA GLN A 119 5.06 -2.75 -26.71
C GLN A 119 3.97 -2.01 -25.94
N GLY A 120 4.29 -1.23 -24.91
CA GLY A 120 3.25 -0.61 -24.07
C GLY A 120 3.56 0.81 -23.59
N GLY A 121 4.77 1.33 -23.86
CA GLY A 121 5.25 2.58 -23.27
C GLY A 121 5.69 2.42 -21.82
N GLU A 122 6.32 3.45 -21.28
CA GLU A 122 6.79 3.49 -19.89
C GLU A 122 5.61 3.46 -18.91
N ARG A 123 5.66 2.55 -17.95
CA ARG A 123 4.68 2.44 -16.85
C ARG A 123 5.10 3.29 -15.66
N TYR A 124 4.18 3.49 -14.72
CA TYR A 124 4.46 4.15 -13.46
C TYR A 124 5.30 3.24 -12.56
N HIS A 125 6.48 3.71 -12.15
CA HIS A 125 7.42 2.96 -11.34
C HIS A 125 7.08 3.12 -9.86
N VAL A 126 6.55 2.07 -9.24
CA VAL A 126 6.20 2.08 -7.82
C VAL A 126 7.17 1.23 -7.01
N ALA A 127 7.74 1.82 -5.97
CA ALA A 127 8.65 1.18 -5.04
C ALA A 127 7.90 0.68 -3.80
N ASN A 128 8.04 -0.60 -3.47
CA ASN A 128 7.39 -1.19 -2.31
C ASN A 128 8.28 -1.06 -1.06
N LEU A 129 7.79 -0.35 -0.06
CA LEU A 129 8.38 -0.30 1.28
C LEU A 129 7.85 -1.45 2.16
N PRO A 130 8.60 -1.88 3.18
CA PRO A 130 8.18 -2.95 4.10
C PRO A 130 6.99 -2.57 4.99
N GLY A 131 6.65 -1.31 5.06
CA GLY A 131 5.62 -0.67 5.87
C GLY A 131 6.07 0.69 6.32
N PHE A 132 5.25 1.34 7.13
CA PHE A 132 5.62 2.53 7.89
C PHE A 132 5.83 2.15 9.37
N PRO A 133 6.15 3.10 10.26
CA PRO A 133 6.56 2.78 11.62
C PRO A 133 5.59 1.91 12.43
N PHE A 134 4.27 2.08 12.25
CA PHE A 134 3.29 1.28 12.98
C PHE A 134 3.35 -0.20 12.58
N ALA A 135 3.32 -0.49 11.27
CA ALA A 135 3.37 -1.87 10.79
C ALA A 135 4.66 -2.57 11.23
N ILE A 136 5.80 -1.89 11.13
CA ILE A 136 7.10 -2.46 11.49
C ILE A 136 7.22 -2.64 13.00
N CYS A 137 6.95 -1.59 13.78
CA CYS A 137 7.19 -1.62 15.22
C CYS A 137 6.22 -2.54 15.97
N ARG A 138 4.95 -2.68 15.50
CA ARG A 138 4.02 -3.65 16.09
C ARG A 138 4.46 -5.11 15.91
N TYR A 139 5.22 -5.40 14.85
CA TYR A 139 5.80 -6.74 14.66
C TYR A 139 7.04 -6.94 15.52
N LEU A 140 7.89 -5.91 15.65
CA LEU A 140 9.08 -5.96 16.50
C LEU A 140 8.80 -6.18 17.98
N ARG A 141 7.60 -5.75 18.45
CA ARG A 141 7.20 -5.82 19.87
C ARG A 141 6.10 -6.85 20.15
N ASN A 142 5.47 -7.46 19.13
CA ASN A 142 4.15 -8.07 19.19
C ASN A 142 3.04 -7.03 19.41
N MET A 143 1.92 -7.20 18.70
CA MET A 143 0.86 -6.19 18.60
C MET A 143 0.24 -5.80 19.95
N GLU A 144 -0.03 -6.77 20.83
CA GLU A 144 -0.65 -6.52 22.14
C GLU A 144 0.28 -5.69 23.06
N VAL A 145 1.54 -6.12 23.12
CA VAL A 145 2.58 -5.43 23.92
C VAL A 145 2.81 -4.03 23.36
N TYR A 146 2.89 -3.89 22.04
CA TYR A 146 3.09 -2.60 21.40
C TYR A 146 1.98 -1.58 21.74
N PHE A 147 0.71 -2.01 21.76
CA PHE A 147 -0.38 -1.11 22.17
C PHE A 147 -0.28 -0.67 23.63
N LEU A 148 0.20 -1.52 24.53
CA LEU A 148 0.47 -1.13 25.92
C LEU A 148 1.63 -0.15 25.99
N ASP A 149 2.69 -0.40 25.24
CA ASP A 149 3.90 0.42 25.18
C ASP A 149 3.62 1.84 24.63
N LEU A 150 2.68 1.99 23.70
CA LEU A 150 2.22 3.31 23.23
C LEU A 150 1.72 4.22 24.37
N ILE A 151 1.39 3.66 25.53
CA ILE A 151 0.91 4.39 26.70
C ILE A 151 1.97 4.41 27.80
N ALA A 152 2.57 3.26 28.10
CA ALA A 152 3.42 3.03 29.26
C ALA A 152 4.90 3.32 29.01
N GLU A 153 5.38 3.12 27.77
CA GLU A 153 6.81 3.13 27.41
C GLU A 153 7.13 4.19 26.34
N ARG A 154 6.62 5.41 26.53
CA ARG A 154 6.65 6.49 25.53
C ARG A 154 8.04 6.84 25.02
N GLU A 155 9.06 6.79 25.87
CA GLU A 155 10.44 7.12 25.51
C GLU A 155 11.03 6.04 24.62
N HIS A 156 10.91 4.77 25.00
CA HIS A 156 11.41 3.64 24.20
C HIS A 156 10.69 3.52 22.84
N ILE A 157 9.36 3.70 22.84
CA ILE A 157 8.57 3.73 21.60
C ILE A 157 9.00 4.89 20.70
N GLY A 158 9.22 6.08 21.27
CA GLY A 158 9.67 7.25 20.50
C GLY A 158 11.03 7.01 19.86
N GLU A 159 11.97 6.42 20.57
CA GLU A 159 13.28 6.05 20.03
C GLU A 159 13.17 5.00 18.92
N LEU A 160 12.40 3.92 19.13
CA LEU A 160 12.19 2.89 18.13
C LEU A 160 11.55 3.46 16.87
N HIS A 161 10.52 4.30 17.01
CA HIS A 161 9.87 4.99 15.89
C HIS A 161 10.85 5.87 15.11
N ASP A 162 11.69 6.64 15.80
CA ASP A 162 12.68 7.51 15.16
C ASP A 162 13.73 6.71 14.37
N ARG A 163 14.25 5.63 14.95
CA ARG A 163 15.20 4.73 14.29
C ARG A 163 14.62 4.09 13.03
N VAL A 164 13.38 3.56 13.12
CA VAL A 164 12.69 2.96 11.96
C VAL A 164 12.36 4.02 10.91
N THR A 165 11.86 5.20 11.31
CA THR A 165 11.57 6.30 10.40
C THR A 165 12.82 6.74 9.65
N SER A 166 13.95 6.91 10.35
CA SER A 166 15.21 7.29 9.72
C SER A 166 15.78 6.23 8.76
N LEU A 167 15.49 4.95 8.99
CA LEU A 167 15.79 3.90 8.02
C LEU A 167 14.93 4.04 6.77
N LEU A 168 13.61 4.25 6.94
CA LEU A 168 12.66 4.40 5.83
C LEU A 168 12.95 5.65 4.98
N GLU A 169 13.32 6.77 5.60
CA GLU A 169 13.76 7.99 4.89
C GLU A 169 14.90 7.67 3.92
N ARG A 170 15.95 6.98 4.39
CA ARG A 170 17.06 6.54 3.52
C ARG A 170 16.63 5.58 2.41
N MET A 171 15.68 4.67 2.70
CA MET A 171 15.14 3.76 1.67
C MET A 171 14.38 4.53 0.58
N ILE A 172 13.58 5.53 0.96
CA ILE A 172 12.85 6.41 0.04
C ILE A 172 13.83 7.13 -0.90
N GLU A 173 14.90 7.72 -0.37
CA GLU A 173 15.95 8.37 -1.16
C GLU A 173 16.63 7.40 -2.15
N GLN A 174 16.90 6.17 -1.72
CA GLN A 174 17.51 5.15 -2.60
C GLN A 174 16.54 4.71 -3.71
N PHE A 175 15.24 4.57 -3.44
CA PHE A 175 14.25 4.26 -4.47
C PHE A 175 14.07 5.40 -5.47
N ALA A 176 14.09 6.65 -5.01
CA ALA A 176 14.10 7.80 -5.91
C ALA A 176 15.33 7.77 -6.85
N ALA A 177 16.51 7.53 -6.29
CA ALA A 177 17.75 7.37 -7.06
C ALA A 177 17.74 6.15 -8.02
N ALA A 178 16.92 5.13 -7.72
CA ALA A 178 16.69 3.98 -8.59
C ALA A 178 15.71 4.27 -9.74
N GLY A 179 14.99 5.40 -9.73
CA GLY A 179 14.07 5.83 -10.77
C GLY A 179 12.61 5.46 -10.51
N ALA A 180 12.20 5.35 -9.24
CA ALA A 180 10.80 5.27 -8.87
C ALA A 180 10.06 6.58 -9.15
N ASP A 181 8.75 6.51 -9.34
CA ASP A 181 7.81 7.63 -9.45
C ASP A 181 7.00 7.80 -8.16
N GLY A 182 6.91 6.76 -7.35
CA GLY A 182 6.23 6.78 -6.07
C GLY A 182 6.58 5.59 -5.19
N ILE A 183 6.20 5.71 -3.92
CA ILE A 183 6.31 4.65 -2.92
C ILE A 183 4.94 4.06 -2.60
N PHE A 184 4.91 2.77 -2.30
CA PHE A 184 3.72 2.06 -1.81
C PHE A 184 4.04 1.32 -0.52
N PHE A 185 3.16 1.40 0.45
CA PHE A 185 3.28 0.69 1.72
C PHE A 185 1.91 0.32 2.30
N CYS A 186 1.90 -0.63 3.25
CA CYS A 186 0.71 -1.09 3.95
C CYS A 186 0.78 -0.68 5.43
N GLU A 187 -0.28 -0.02 5.89
CA GLU A 187 -0.47 0.41 7.28
C GLU A 187 -1.93 0.25 7.70
N ASP A 188 -2.28 -0.87 8.30
CA ASP A 188 -3.66 -1.18 8.66
C ASP A 188 -4.08 -0.51 9.96
N TRP A 189 -4.84 0.57 9.87
CA TRP A 189 -5.27 1.36 11.01
C TRP A 189 -6.66 1.03 11.52
N GLY A 190 -7.50 0.38 10.70
CA GLY A 190 -8.92 0.19 10.96
C GLY A 190 -9.35 -1.24 11.21
N VAL A 191 -10.38 -1.41 12.03
CA VAL A 191 -11.29 -2.55 12.01
C VAL A 191 -12.54 -2.16 11.21
N GLN A 192 -13.61 -2.97 11.25
CA GLN A 192 -14.79 -2.74 10.40
C GLN A 192 -15.53 -1.41 10.63
N ASP A 193 -15.44 -0.84 11.85
CA ASP A 193 -16.26 0.31 12.27
C ASP A 193 -15.45 1.44 12.93
N ARG A 194 -14.17 1.24 13.21
CA ARG A 194 -13.33 2.19 13.93
C ARG A 194 -11.84 1.95 13.73
N LEU A 195 -11.03 2.90 14.20
CA LEU A 195 -9.58 2.75 14.29
C LEU A 195 -9.17 1.79 15.41
N LEU A 196 -7.99 1.18 15.26
CA LEU A 196 -7.33 0.37 16.28
C LEU A 196 -6.92 1.19 17.52
N ILE A 197 -6.62 2.48 17.32
CA ILE A 197 -6.25 3.42 18.38
C ILE A 197 -7.11 4.68 18.30
N ARG A 198 -7.16 5.46 19.39
CA ARG A 198 -7.90 6.71 19.41
C ARG A 198 -7.30 7.72 18.41
N PRO A 199 -8.13 8.46 17.65
CA PRO A 199 -7.63 9.46 16.68
C PRO A 199 -6.68 10.49 17.29
N ALA A 200 -6.91 10.91 18.54
CA ALA A 200 -6.02 11.83 19.24
C ALA A 200 -4.62 11.25 19.45
N MET A 201 -4.52 9.96 19.80
CA MET A 201 -3.23 9.26 19.95
C MET A 201 -2.54 9.11 18.61
N TRP A 202 -3.29 8.81 17.53
CA TRP A 202 -2.75 8.77 16.18
C TRP A 202 -2.11 10.10 15.77
N ARG A 203 -2.82 11.22 16.02
CA ARG A 203 -2.31 12.57 15.73
C ARG A 203 -1.07 12.93 16.54
N GLU A 204 -1.04 12.51 17.81
CA GLU A 204 0.10 12.79 18.69
C GLU A 204 1.35 12.01 18.28
N ILE A 205 1.21 10.72 17.97
CA ILE A 205 2.35 9.81 17.79
C ILE A 205 2.71 9.62 16.33
N PHE A 206 1.73 9.33 15.46
CA PHE A 206 1.98 8.85 14.11
C PHE A 206 1.92 9.95 13.05
N LYS A 207 1.07 10.97 13.23
CA LYS A 207 1.00 12.08 12.27
C LYS A 207 2.35 12.73 12.01
N PRO A 208 3.21 13.03 13.02
CA PRO A 208 4.54 13.57 12.77
C PRO A 208 5.47 12.62 12.00
N LEU A 209 5.34 11.30 12.20
CA LEU A 209 6.15 10.30 11.48
C LEU A 209 5.72 10.21 10.02
N PHE A 210 4.41 10.20 9.77
CA PHE A 210 3.86 10.27 8.42
C PHE A 210 4.32 11.53 7.69
N GLN A 211 4.25 12.70 8.35
CA GLN A 211 4.72 13.96 7.78
C GLN A 211 6.18 13.87 7.32
N ARG A 212 7.09 13.36 8.19
CA ARG A 212 8.51 13.18 7.85
C ARG A 212 8.71 12.32 6.61
N LEU A 213 8.03 11.17 6.54
CA LEU A 213 8.21 10.21 5.44
C LEU A 213 7.59 10.72 4.14
N CYS A 214 6.41 11.36 4.20
CA CYS A 214 5.78 11.97 3.04
C CYS A 214 6.60 13.17 2.53
N ASP A 215 7.09 14.02 3.42
CA ASP A 215 7.98 15.15 3.06
C ASP A 215 9.25 14.65 2.36
N THR A 216 9.87 13.58 2.88
CA THR A 216 11.04 12.96 2.24
C THR A 216 10.71 12.45 0.85
N ALA A 217 9.57 11.77 0.68
CA ALA A 217 9.13 11.27 -0.62
C ALA A 217 8.90 12.42 -1.61
N HIS A 218 8.15 13.45 -1.21
CA HIS A 218 7.84 14.60 -2.05
C HIS A 218 9.10 15.43 -2.41
N GLN A 219 10.04 15.61 -1.47
CA GLN A 219 11.33 16.26 -1.76
C GLN A 219 12.15 15.48 -2.79
N CYS A 220 11.98 14.18 -2.86
CA CYS A 220 12.56 13.32 -3.88
C CYS A 220 11.73 13.26 -5.17
N GLY A 221 10.59 13.94 -5.25
CA GLY A 221 9.68 13.92 -6.41
C GLY A 221 8.85 12.65 -6.54
N LEU A 222 8.63 11.92 -5.44
CA LEU A 222 7.83 10.68 -5.40
C LEU A 222 6.43 10.94 -4.87
N HIS A 223 5.42 10.29 -5.47
CA HIS A 223 4.09 10.21 -4.87
C HIS A 223 4.05 9.16 -3.74
N VAL A 224 3.11 9.35 -2.82
CA VAL A 224 2.90 8.49 -1.66
C VAL A 224 1.58 7.73 -1.79
N LEU A 225 1.65 6.42 -2.01
CA LEU A 225 0.51 5.52 -2.13
C LEU A 225 0.44 4.62 -0.89
N MET A 226 -0.69 4.62 -0.18
CA MET A 226 -0.88 3.91 1.07
C MET A 226 -2.02 2.91 0.99
N HIS A 227 -1.75 1.64 1.33
CA HIS A 227 -2.81 0.69 1.65
C HIS A 227 -3.17 0.76 3.12
N SER A 228 -4.47 0.70 3.41
CA SER A 228 -4.97 0.46 4.76
C SER A 228 -6.27 -0.32 4.74
N CYS A 229 -6.33 -1.40 5.49
CA CYS A 229 -7.58 -2.10 5.77
C CYS A 229 -8.44 -1.36 6.78
N GLY A 230 -9.75 -1.65 6.74
CA GLY A 230 -10.73 -1.21 7.74
C GLY A 230 -11.16 0.25 7.62
N TYR A 231 -11.84 0.73 8.67
CA TYR A 231 -12.52 2.02 8.67
C TYR A 231 -11.60 3.13 9.23
N ASN A 232 -11.02 3.92 8.33
CA ASN A 232 -10.03 4.96 8.64
C ASN A 232 -10.60 6.39 8.65
N TRP A 233 -11.92 6.54 8.61
CA TRP A 233 -12.62 7.82 8.40
C TRP A 233 -12.13 8.96 9.30
N ALA A 234 -11.82 8.65 10.55
CA ALA A 234 -11.45 9.66 11.56
C ALA A 234 -10.07 10.31 11.35
N ILE A 235 -9.24 9.74 10.45
CA ILE A 235 -7.89 10.22 10.15
C ILE A 235 -7.63 10.47 8.66
N LEU A 236 -8.66 10.39 7.78
CA LEU A 236 -8.46 10.61 6.34
C LEU A 236 -7.97 12.01 6.03
N ASP A 237 -8.52 13.04 6.73
CA ASP A 237 -8.05 14.42 6.58
C ASP A 237 -6.59 14.56 7.03
N ASP A 238 -6.25 13.97 8.17
CA ASP A 238 -4.89 13.99 8.71
C ASP A 238 -3.88 13.29 7.79
N LEU A 239 -4.24 12.15 7.20
CA LEU A 239 -3.40 11.42 6.25
C LEU A 239 -3.17 12.25 4.97
N ALA A 240 -4.21 12.88 4.44
CA ALA A 240 -4.08 13.79 3.29
C ALA A 240 -3.20 15.01 3.63
N GLU A 241 -3.40 15.62 4.80
CA GLU A 241 -2.57 16.73 5.29
C GLU A 241 -1.09 16.35 5.44
N THR A 242 -0.77 15.10 5.77
CA THR A 242 0.62 14.63 5.84
C THR A 242 1.23 14.34 4.49
N GLY A 243 0.47 14.38 3.39
CA GLY A 243 0.97 14.20 2.04
C GLY A 243 0.77 12.82 1.44
N VAL A 244 -0.21 12.03 1.92
CA VAL A 244 -0.63 10.81 1.22
C VAL A 244 -1.42 11.19 -0.03
N ASP A 245 -0.91 10.84 -1.22
CA ASP A 245 -1.50 11.20 -2.52
C ASP A 245 -2.57 10.21 -2.98
N CYS A 246 -2.50 8.97 -2.49
CA CYS A 246 -3.39 7.90 -2.93
C CYS A 246 -3.71 6.91 -1.80
N PHE A 247 -5.00 6.67 -1.58
CA PHE A 247 -5.46 5.61 -0.70
C PHE A 247 -5.81 4.36 -1.49
N GLN A 248 -5.15 3.26 -1.15
CA GLN A 248 -5.55 1.94 -1.63
C GLN A 248 -6.46 1.29 -0.60
N PHE A 249 -7.75 1.20 -0.91
CA PHE A 249 -8.77 0.57 -0.08
C PHE A 249 -9.44 -0.56 -0.84
N ASP A 250 -9.57 -1.72 -0.21
CA ASP A 250 -10.24 -2.88 -0.80
C ASP A 250 -11.72 -3.00 -0.38
N GLN A 251 -12.14 -2.23 0.66
CA GLN A 251 -13.44 -2.30 1.34
C GLN A 251 -14.12 -0.93 1.32
N THR A 252 -14.50 -0.45 0.15
CA THR A 252 -14.99 0.92 -0.01
C THR A 252 -16.41 1.13 0.52
N LEU A 253 -17.24 0.06 0.61
CA LEU A 253 -18.61 0.16 1.12
C LEU A 253 -18.70 0.49 2.61
N ILE A 254 -17.70 0.13 3.42
CA ILE A 254 -17.72 0.46 4.85
C ILE A 254 -17.73 1.98 5.11
N TYR A 255 -17.26 2.77 4.14
CA TYR A 255 -17.29 4.24 4.20
C TYR A 255 -18.59 4.86 3.67
N GLY A 256 -19.36 4.08 2.87
CA GLY A 256 -20.39 4.61 1.98
C GLY A 256 -19.76 5.26 0.74
N LEU A 257 -20.03 4.70 -0.44
CA LEU A 257 -19.29 5.01 -1.67
C LEU A 257 -19.39 6.49 -2.06
N GLU A 258 -20.59 7.09 -1.99
CA GLU A 258 -20.83 8.50 -2.29
C GLU A 258 -20.09 9.42 -1.32
N ARG A 259 -20.22 9.10 -0.02
CA ARG A 259 -19.56 9.86 1.04
C ARG A 259 -18.05 9.83 0.92
N LEU A 260 -17.48 8.66 0.55
CA LEU A 260 -16.05 8.52 0.29
C LEU A 260 -15.64 9.33 -0.94
N GLY A 261 -16.44 9.30 -2.03
CA GLY A 261 -16.18 10.05 -3.24
C GLY A 261 -16.13 11.56 -2.98
N GLU A 262 -17.13 12.12 -2.29
CA GLU A 262 -17.15 13.53 -1.89
C GLU A 262 -15.91 13.89 -1.04
N LYS A 263 -15.54 13.03 -0.08
CA LYS A 263 -14.39 13.25 0.81
C LYS A 263 -13.08 13.27 0.03
N LEU A 264 -12.79 12.24 -0.78
CA LEU A 264 -11.53 12.14 -1.50
C LEU A 264 -11.39 13.21 -2.58
N GLN A 265 -12.49 13.59 -3.23
CA GLN A 265 -12.50 14.72 -4.16
C GLN A 265 -12.17 16.04 -3.46
N ALA A 266 -12.77 16.31 -2.28
CA ALA A 266 -12.47 17.51 -1.51
C ALA A 266 -11.00 17.56 -1.04
N LEU A 267 -10.41 16.41 -0.72
CA LEU A 267 -9.03 16.28 -0.30
C LEU A 267 -8.04 16.25 -1.49
N GLN A 268 -8.52 16.04 -2.72
CA GLN A 268 -7.71 15.79 -3.91
C GLN A 268 -6.77 14.59 -3.72
N VAL A 269 -7.29 13.49 -3.13
CA VAL A 269 -6.58 12.23 -2.92
C VAL A 269 -7.16 11.15 -3.84
N CYS A 270 -6.30 10.46 -4.58
CA CYS A 270 -6.70 9.41 -5.51
C CYS A 270 -7.16 8.16 -4.76
N LEU A 271 -8.19 7.48 -5.28
CA LEU A 271 -8.59 6.15 -4.84
C LEU A 271 -7.95 5.07 -5.73
N TYR A 272 -7.28 4.11 -5.13
CA TYR A 272 -6.75 2.91 -5.77
C TYR A 272 -7.48 1.69 -5.22
N SER A 273 -8.45 1.13 -5.96
CA SER A 273 -9.38 0.16 -5.38
C SER A 273 -9.90 -0.86 -6.38
N PRO A 274 -10.12 -2.13 -5.96
CA PRO A 274 -11.01 -3.05 -6.65
C PRO A 274 -12.47 -2.66 -6.41
N VAL A 275 -13.39 -3.34 -7.07
CA VAL A 275 -14.78 -3.43 -6.61
C VAL A 275 -14.78 -4.06 -5.22
N ASP A 276 -15.63 -3.57 -4.30
CA ASP A 276 -15.63 -3.97 -2.88
C ASP A 276 -15.55 -5.48 -2.69
N ILE A 277 -14.52 -5.91 -1.97
CA ILE A 277 -14.16 -7.33 -1.81
C ILE A 277 -14.98 -8.07 -0.76
N GLN A 278 -15.78 -7.37 0.04
CA GLN A 278 -16.55 -7.98 1.11
C GLN A 278 -18.04 -8.09 0.80
N GLN A 279 -18.62 -7.10 0.14
CA GLN A 279 -20.06 -6.98 0.00
C GLN A 279 -20.55 -6.95 -1.45
N VAL A 280 -19.65 -6.78 -2.43
CA VAL A 280 -20.03 -6.73 -3.85
C VAL A 280 -19.45 -7.89 -4.64
N LEU A 281 -18.14 -8.02 -4.76
CA LEU A 281 -17.51 -9.10 -5.52
C LEU A 281 -17.97 -10.50 -5.06
N PRO A 282 -17.99 -10.82 -3.75
CA PRO A 282 -18.35 -12.16 -3.30
C PRO A 282 -19.83 -12.54 -3.52
N THR A 283 -20.67 -11.61 -3.95
CA THR A 283 -22.08 -11.92 -4.25
C THR A 283 -22.24 -12.74 -5.54
N GLY A 284 -21.29 -12.65 -6.49
CA GLY A 284 -21.44 -13.23 -7.83
C GLY A 284 -22.61 -12.63 -8.64
N ASP A 285 -23.21 -11.54 -8.17
CA ASP A 285 -24.28 -10.83 -8.89
C ASP A 285 -23.64 -9.90 -9.93
N ARG A 286 -23.69 -10.32 -11.18
CA ARG A 286 -23.12 -9.58 -12.29
C ARG A 286 -23.65 -8.15 -12.41
N ALA A 287 -24.96 -7.97 -12.26
CA ALA A 287 -25.58 -6.65 -12.39
C ALA A 287 -25.12 -5.71 -11.28
N LEU A 288 -24.99 -6.21 -10.05
CA LEU A 288 -24.48 -5.47 -8.92
C LEU A 288 -23.01 -5.08 -9.14
N ILE A 289 -22.16 -6.05 -9.52
CA ILE A 289 -20.72 -5.84 -9.76
C ILE A 289 -20.48 -4.79 -10.86
N GLU A 290 -21.16 -4.93 -12.01
CA GLU A 290 -21.04 -3.98 -13.12
C GLU A 290 -21.56 -2.58 -12.74
N SER A 291 -22.69 -2.51 -12.05
CA SER A 291 -23.25 -1.24 -11.57
C SER A 291 -22.33 -0.54 -10.59
N TYR A 292 -21.71 -1.31 -9.68
CA TYR A 292 -20.76 -0.77 -8.71
C TYR A 292 -19.50 -0.23 -9.38
N ALA A 293 -18.94 -0.95 -10.35
CA ALA A 293 -17.78 -0.50 -11.11
C ALA A 293 -18.06 0.81 -11.87
N ARG A 294 -19.25 0.94 -12.51
CA ARG A 294 -19.68 2.21 -13.14
C ARG A 294 -19.74 3.35 -12.14
N LYS A 295 -20.36 3.09 -10.99
CA LYS A 295 -20.49 4.09 -9.91
C LYS A 295 -19.13 4.55 -9.37
N MET A 296 -18.13 3.64 -9.27
CA MET A 296 -16.76 4.02 -8.94
C MET A 296 -16.17 4.99 -9.97
N ILE A 297 -16.36 4.72 -11.27
CA ILE A 297 -15.89 5.62 -12.34
C ILE A 297 -16.54 7.00 -12.20
N ASP A 298 -17.86 7.05 -11.99
CA ASP A 298 -18.62 8.28 -11.90
C ASP A 298 -18.20 9.13 -10.69
N LEU A 299 -17.98 8.50 -9.55
CA LEU A 299 -17.68 9.20 -8.29
C LEU A 299 -16.21 9.62 -8.15
N PHE A 300 -15.28 8.80 -8.63
CA PHE A 300 -13.86 9.02 -8.41
C PHE A 300 -13.09 9.36 -9.69
N GLY A 301 -13.53 8.87 -10.86
CA GLY A 301 -12.81 9.03 -12.13
C GLY A 301 -13.23 10.25 -12.95
N SER A 302 -14.38 10.87 -12.70
CA SER A 302 -14.97 11.91 -13.57
C SER A 302 -14.45 13.33 -13.34
N ASN A 303 -13.91 13.62 -12.16
CA ASN A 303 -13.59 14.97 -11.70
C ASN A 303 -12.11 15.36 -11.86
N GLY A 304 -11.57 15.27 -13.06
CA GLY A 304 -10.17 15.65 -13.31
C GLY A 304 -9.16 14.51 -13.12
N GLY A 305 -9.55 13.36 -12.60
CA GLY A 305 -8.70 12.21 -12.22
C GLY A 305 -9.21 11.59 -10.94
N GLY A 306 -8.38 10.85 -10.25
CA GLY A 306 -8.64 10.38 -8.89
C GLY A 306 -9.06 8.91 -8.77
N LEU A 307 -9.01 8.11 -9.85
CA LEU A 307 -9.31 6.67 -9.79
C LEU A 307 -8.24 5.82 -10.46
N ILE A 308 -7.77 4.83 -9.72
CA ILE A 308 -6.98 3.70 -10.21
C ILE A 308 -7.75 2.42 -9.87
N ALA A 309 -8.24 1.71 -10.90
CA ALA A 309 -8.95 0.46 -10.72
C ALA A 309 -7.96 -0.72 -10.69
N LYS A 310 -8.24 -1.73 -9.87
CA LYS A 310 -7.40 -2.94 -9.73
C LYS A 310 -8.23 -4.20 -9.56
N ASN A 311 -7.59 -5.37 -9.67
CA ASN A 311 -8.11 -6.61 -9.10
C ASN A 311 -7.64 -6.79 -7.64
N TYR A 312 -8.32 -7.65 -6.91
CA TYR A 312 -7.81 -8.15 -5.63
C TYR A 312 -6.85 -9.33 -5.88
N GLY A 313 -5.71 -9.34 -5.20
CA GLY A 313 -4.64 -10.30 -5.49
C GLY A 313 -4.93 -11.75 -5.12
N ASP A 314 -5.85 -12.00 -4.16
CA ASP A 314 -6.22 -13.35 -3.68
C ASP A 314 -7.74 -13.57 -3.78
N LEU A 315 -8.23 -13.70 -5.00
CA LEU A 315 -9.66 -13.93 -5.26
C LEU A 315 -10.17 -15.19 -4.57
N HIS A 316 -9.38 -16.26 -4.58
CA HIS A 316 -9.75 -17.53 -3.95
C HIS A 316 -9.92 -17.38 -2.42
N GLY A 317 -9.01 -16.65 -1.78
CA GLY A 317 -9.05 -16.41 -0.33
C GLY A 317 -10.27 -15.62 0.14
N ILE A 318 -10.93 -14.88 -0.76
CA ILE A 318 -12.18 -14.15 -0.47
C ILE A 318 -13.42 -14.79 -1.11
N GLY A 319 -13.29 -16.02 -1.67
CA GLY A 319 -14.40 -16.76 -2.26
C GLY A 319 -14.94 -16.14 -3.56
N VAL A 320 -14.10 -15.46 -4.33
CA VAL A 320 -14.46 -14.80 -5.59
C VAL A 320 -13.94 -15.61 -6.78
N GLU A 321 -14.82 -15.88 -7.76
CA GLU A 321 -14.45 -16.50 -9.02
C GLU A 321 -13.79 -15.48 -9.96
N ALA A 322 -12.81 -15.93 -10.74
CA ALA A 322 -12.08 -15.07 -11.68
C ALA A 322 -13.00 -14.37 -12.70
N GLU A 323 -14.11 -15.02 -13.05
CA GLU A 323 -15.13 -14.45 -13.96
C GLU A 323 -15.81 -13.21 -13.35
N TRP A 324 -16.05 -13.20 -12.05
CA TRP A 324 -16.72 -12.07 -11.38
C TRP A 324 -15.81 -10.82 -11.38
N ASP A 325 -14.53 -11.00 -11.16
CA ASP A 325 -13.52 -9.94 -11.27
C ASP A 325 -13.37 -9.47 -12.74
N GLN A 326 -13.52 -10.39 -13.71
CA GLN A 326 -13.50 -10.05 -15.13
C GLN A 326 -14.67 -9.13 -15.52
N TRP A 327 -15.88 -9.31 -15.00
CA TRP A 327 -17.01 -8.41 -15.26
C TRP A 327 -16.72 -6.98 -14.81
N ALA A 328 -16.10 -6.81 -13.64
CA ALA A 328 -15.67 -5.50 -13.16
C ALA A 328 -14.62 -4.88 -14.10
N TYR A 329 -13.60 -5.66 -14.50
CA TYR A 329 -12.56 -5.21 -15.42
C TYR A 329 -13.14 -4.74 -16.76
N ASP A 330 -14.08 -5.50 -17.36
CA ASP A 330 -14.70 -5.16 -18.62
C ASP A 330 -15.43 -3.80 -18.55
N VAL A 331 -16.08 -3.50 -17.44
CA VAL A 331 -16.71 -2.19 -17.18
C VAL A 331 -15.66 -1.08 -17.10
N PHE A 332 -14.59 -1.27 -16.35
CA PHE A 332 -13.51 -0.28 -16.23
C PHE A 332 -12.86 0.03 -17.60
N VAL A 333 -12.64 -1.00 -18.43
CA VAL A 333 -12.10 -0.82 -19.79
C VAL A 333 -13.08 -0.08 -20.70
N ALA A 334 -14.36 -0.45 -20.66
CA ALA A 334 -15.38 0.10 -21.56
C ALA A 334 -15.78 1.54 -21.20
N HIS A 335 -15.83 1.87 -19.91
CA HIS A 335 -16.36 3.14 -19.41
C HIS A 335 -15.34 4.05 -18.72
N GLY A 336 -14.14 3.55 -18.43
CA GLY A 336 -13.09 4.31 -17.74
C GLY A 336 -12.39 5.35 -18.61
N ARG A 337 -12.69 5.41 -19.91
CA ARG A 337 -12.19 6.47 -20.80
C ARG A 337 -13.06 7.72 -20.66
N ARG A 338 -12.42 8.88 -20.59
CA ARG A 338 -13.13 10.15 -20.72
C ARG A 338 -13.55 10.33 -22.17
N GLY A 339 -14.82 10.58 -22.38
CA GLY A 339 -15.32 10.99 -23.69
C GLY A 339 -14.63 12.27 -24.15
N GLY A 340 -14.03 12.23 -25.34
CA GLY A 340 -13.50 13.42 -26.00
C GLY A 340 -14.63 14.36 -26.42
#